data_4837af5e1b0053ebd7ac69126c3d1570
#
_entry.id   4837af5e1b0053ebd7ac69126c3d1570
#
_cell.length_a   1.000
_cell.length_b   1.000
_cell.length_c   1.000
_cell.angle_alpha   90.00
_cell.angle_beta   90.00
_cell.angle_gamma   90.00
#
_symmetry.space_group_name_H-M   'P 1'
#
loop_
_entity.id
_entity.type
_entity.pdbx_description
1 polymer ?
#
loop_
_entity_poly.entity_id
_entity_poly.type
_entity_poly.pdbx_seq_one_letter_code
_entity_poly.pdbx_strand_id
1 'polypeptide(L)'
;MKIMFAGASGVGKTTLAKEVPGMIKFDVTEYPPVLDFISGSVSDLIPKTKDMSHKEMLERDSKDLLLEDFQVMNLRNKMFRDRDRFVTDRSYLDLAAYFYYKQAKNVPKCEMEHFFETCKMLLNQQCTHLILLDFTTAMVKEWVMEDNGKRIDNNYFQFLISSIMDNVLNLWGFLPTKEISSIYKNLFKNQLLEYGATEGVIKSIYGETKVLCIREANLDIRKKLIIDFLHE
;
A
#
# COMPACT_ATOMS: atom_id res chain seq x y z
N MET A 1 -2.84 -8.51 -13.73
CA MET A 1 -3.40 -8.15 -12.40
C MET A 1 -2.24 -7.99 -11.43
N LYS A 2 -2.10 -6.80 -10.84
CA LYS A 2 -1.00 -6.46 -9.92
C LYS A 2 -1.62 -5.95 -8.62
N ILE A 3 -1.59 -6.78 -7.57
CA ILE A 3 -2.28 -6.51 -6.29
C ILE A 3 -1.24 -6.13 -5.24
N MET A 4 -1.43 -4.98 -4.61
CA MET A 4 -0.58 -4.54 -3.50
C MET A 4 -1.41 -4.34 -2.24
N PHE A 5 -0.93 -4.86 -1.13
CA PHE A 5 -1.50 -4.61 0.19
C PHE A 5 -0.77 -3.46 0.88
N ALA A 6 -1.53 -2.57 1.49
CA ALA A 6 -1.05 -1.49 2.35
C ALA A 6 -1.68 -1.60 3.74
N GLY A 7 -1.07 -0.96 4.72
CA GLY A 7 -1.58 -0.91 6.09
C GLY A 7 -0.47 -0.90 7.14
N ALA A 8 -0.79 -0.59 8.36
CA ALA A 8 0.14 -0.59 9.48
C ALA A 8 0.75 -1.98 9.75
N SER A 9 1.79 -2.05 10.57
CA SER A 9 2.35 -3.34 10.98
C SER A 9 1.33 -4.16 11.78
N GLY A 10 1.25 -5.46 11.57
CA GLY A 10 0.37 -6.34 12.35
C GLY A 10 -1.09 -6.45 11.89
N VAL A 11 -1.55 -5.68 10.89
CA VAL A 11 -2.96 -5.72 10.41
C VAL A 11 -3.33 -6.93 9.52
N GLY A 12 -2.44 -7.91 9.36
CA GLY A 12 -2.71 -9.14 8.63
C GLY A 12 -2.42 -9.11 7.13
N LYS A 13 -1.69 -8.12 6.62
CA LYS A 13 -1.34 -8.00 5.20
C LYS A 13 -0.72 -9.26 4.60
N THR A 14 0.34 -9.76 5.22
CA THR A 14 1.08 -10.92 4.72
C THR A 14 0.23 -12.19 4.71
N THR A 15 -0.62 -12.38 5.72
CA THR A 15 -1.56 -13.50 5.79
C THR A 15 -2.53 -13.46 4.62
N LEU A 16 -3.23 -12.34 4.43
CA LEU A 16 -4.20 -12.18 3.35
C LEU A 16 -3.54 -12.23 1.97
N ALA A 17 -2.40 -11.55 1.79
CA ALA A 17 -1.69 -11.54 0.50
C ALA A 17 -1.25 -12.94 0.05
N LYS A 18 -0.85 -13.81 0.98
CA LYS A 18 -0.50 -15.21 0.67
C LYS A 18 -1.71 -16.07 0.31
N GLU A 19 -2.90 -15.74 0.82
CA GLU A 19 -4.13 -16.49 0.55
C GLU A 19 -4.80 -16.08 -0.77
N VAL A 20 -4.64 -14.84 -1.22
CA VAL A 20 -5.26 -14.28 -2.43
C VAL A 20 -5.05 -15.17 -3.68
N PRO A 21 -3.84 -15.72 -3.96
CA PRO A 21 -3.65 -16.58 -5.12
C PRO A 21 -4.56 -17.81 -5.13
N GLY A 22 -4.89 -18.36 -3.97
CA GLY A 22 -5.81 -19.52 -3.84
C GLY A 22 -7.28 -19.16 -3.84
N MET A 23 -7.62 -17.88 -3.64
CA MET A 23 -9.01 -17.40 -3.57
C MET A 23 -9.56 -17.05 -4.95
N ILE A 24 -8.72 -16.57 -5.86
CA ILE A 24 -9.14 -16.14 -7.19
C ILE A 24 -9.31 -17.35 -8.08
N LYS A 25 -10.55 -17.69 -8.41
CA LYS A 25 -10.88 -18.65 -9.45
C LYS A 25 -10.85 -17.91 -10.78
N PHE A 26 -9.80 -18.11 -11.56
CA PHE A 26 -9.80 -17.70 -12.96
C PHE A 26 -10.69 -18.67 -13.76
N ASP A 27 -11.62 -18.14 -14.56
CA ASP A 27 -12.38 -18.98 -15.51
C ASP A 27 -11.40 -19.66 -16.45
N VAL A 28 -11.37 -21.01 -16.38
CA VAL A 28 -10.31 -21.85 -16.95
C VAL A 28 -10.70 -22.23 -18.37
N THR A 29 -10.34 -21.43 -19.35
CA THR A 29 -10.27 -21.94 -20.74
C THR A 29 -8.85 -21.93 -21.30
N GLU A 30 -7.92 -21.24 -20.67
CA GLU A 30 -6.51 -21.22 -21.03
C GLU A 30 -5.69 -21.20 -19.73
N TYR A 31 -4.60 -21.94 -19.66
CA TYR A 31 -3.65 -22.08 -18.55
C TYR A 31 -3.85 -21.07 -17.42
N PRO A 32 -4.26 -21.51 -16.20
CA PRO A 32 -4.59 -20.56 -15.15
C PRO A 32 -3.39 -19.65 -14.93
N PRO A 33 -3.58 -18.34 -15.08
CA PRO A 33 -2.48 -17.42 -14.85
C PRO A 33 -2.11 -17.44 -13.38
N VAL A 34 -0.94 -18.00 -13.08
CA VAL A 34 -0.43 -18.06 -11.71
C VAL A 34 -0.24 -16.64 -11.20
N LEU A 35 -0.85 -16.33 -10.07
CA LEU A 35 -0.65 -15.09 -9.34
C LEU A 35 0.42 -15.36 -8.26
N ASP A 36 1.63 -14.88 -8.48
CA ASP A 36 2.75 -15.11 -7.57
C ASP A 36 2.67 -14.20 -6.33
N PHE A 37 2.81 -14.79 -5.14
CA PHE A 37 3.06 -13.98 -3.94
C PHE A 37 4.52 -13.55 -3.89
N ILE A 38 4.75 -12.25 -3.68
CA ILE A 38 6.07 -11.64 -3.56
C ILE A 38 6.13 -10.84 -2.27
N SER A 39 7.02 -11.20 -1.35
CA SER A 39 7.24 -10.38 -0.16
C SER A 39 7.94 -9.07 -0.53
N GLY A 40 7.34 -7.96 -0.12
CA GLY A 40 7.90 -6.62 -0.27
C GLY A 40 8.47 -6.06 1.04
N SER A 41 8.68 -6.90 2.07
CA SER A 41 9.14 -6.44 3.38
C SER A 41 10.58 -5.91 3.33
N VAL A 42 10.90 -4.92 4.17
CA VAL A 42 12.25 -4.35 4.25
C VAL A 42 13.28 -5.40 4.66
N SER A 43 12.93 -6.28 5.59
CA SER A 43 13.81 -7.35 6.06
C SER A 43 14.19 -8.35 4.97
N ASP A 44 13.30 -8.57 3.98
CA ASP A 44 13.58 -9.46 2.86
C ASP A 44 14.39 -8.75 1.77
N LEU A 45 14.19 -7.44 1.61
CA LEU A 45 14.88 -6.62 0.61
C LEU A 45 16.28 -6.17 1.06
N ILE A 46 16.44 -5.92 2.37
CA ILE A 46 17.68 -5.44 2.96
C ILE A 46 18.10 -6.38 4.11
N PRO A 47 18.85 -7.44 3.82
CA PRO A 47 19.18 -8.49 4.80
C PRO A 47 19.80 -7.99 6.10
N LYS A 48 20.57 -6.89 6.06
CA LYS A 48 21.18 -6.29 7.25
C LYS A 48 20.17 -5.80 8.29
N THR A 49 18.90 -5.59 7.91
CA THR A 49 17.83 -5.14 8.81
C THR A 49 17.05 -6.29 9.42
N LYS A 50 17.32 -7.53 8.99
CA LYS A 50 16.53 -8.70 9.37
C LYS A 50 16.50 -8.97 10.86
N ASP A 51 17.64 -8.73 11.53
CA ASP A 51 17.82 -9.01 12.95
C ASP A 51 17.70 -7.76 13.83
N MET A 52 17.46 -6.60 13.23
CA MET A 52 17.27 -5.35 13.97
C MET A 52 15.87 -5.30 14.58
N SER A 53 15.81 -4.90 15.84
CA SER A 53 14.56 -4.48 16.47
C SER A 53 14.07 -3.17 15.84
N HIS A 54 12.78 -2.89 15.96
CA HIS A 54 12.21 -1.64 15.46
C HIS A 54 12.83 -0.40 16.14
N LYS A 55 13.18 -0.52 17.43
CA LYS A 55 13.83 0.54 18.19
C LYS A 55 15.23 0.85 17.60
N GLU A 56 16.03 -0.17 17.38
CA GLU A 56 17.35 -0.02 16.75
C GLU A 56 17.23 0.60 15.34
N MET A 57 16.21 0.23 14.57
CA MET A 57 15.98 0.86 13.26
C MET A 57 15.66 2.35 13.36
N LEU A 58 14.89 2.78 14.37
CA LEU A 58 14.53 4.20 14.55
C LEU A 58 15.66 5.05 15.15
N GLU A 59 16.58 4.45 15.88
CA GLU A 59 17.73 5.13 16.50
C GLU A 59 18.90 5.35 15.54
N ARG A 60 18.81 4.85 14.30
CA ARG A 60 19.84 5.04 13.27
C ARG A 60 19.90 6.47 12.77
N ASP A 61 21.05 6.84 12.21
CA ASP A 61 21.25 8.15 11.58
C ASP A 61 20.20 8.41 10.50
N SER A 62 19.67 9.61 10.45
CA SER A 62 18.61 10.01 9.50
C SER A 62 19.03 9.88 8.04
N LYS A 63 20.32 10.09 7.72
CA LYS A 63 20.85 9.92 6.37
C LYS A 63 20.88 8.46 5.94
N ASP A 64 21.26 7.55 6.87
CA ASP A 64 21.24 6.11 6.60
C ASP A 64 19.81 5.61 6.35
N LEU A 65 18.85 6.11 7.13
CA LEU A 65 17.43 5.79 6.94
C LEU A 65 16.90 6.33 5.61
N LEU A 66 17.30 7.54 5.23
CA LEU A 66 16.92 8.13 3.96
C LEU A 66 17.43 7.31 2.77
N LEU A 67 18.72 6.96 2.78
CA LEU A 67 19.33 6.11 1.75
C LEU A 67 18.65 4.74 1.66
N GLU A 68 18.29 4.16 2.80
CA GLU A 68 17.59 2.89 2.86
C GLU A 68 16.18 2.98 2.26
N ASP A 69 15.43 4.03 2.55
CA ASP A 69 14.09 4.22 1.98
C ASP A 69 14.14 4.33 0.44
N PHE A 70 15.10 5.06 -0.11
CA PHE A 70 15.34 5.10 -1.56
C PHE A 70 15.82 3.75 -2.11
N GLN A 71 16.66 3.01 -1.37
CA GLN A 71 17.09 1.67 -1.76
C GLN A 71 15.90 0.70 -1.79
N VAL A 72 15.03 0.72 -0.80
CA VAL A 72 13.79 -0.10 -0.76
C VAL A 72 12.89 0.23 -1.94
N MET A 73 12.69 1.51 -2.24
CA MET A 73 11.90 1.96 -3.39
C MET A 73 12.45 1.39 -4.69
N ASN A 74 13.77 1.50 -4.91
CA ASN A 74 14.43 0.99 -6.12
C ASN A 74 14.37 -0.54 -6.22
N LEU A 75 14.54 -1.26 -5.11
CA LEU A 75 14.46 -2.72 -5.09
C LEU A 75 13.04 -3.20 -5.40
N ARG A 76 12.01 -2.58 -4.82
CA ARG A 76 10.60 -2.87 -5.15
C ARG A 76 10.32 -2.57 -6.62
N ASN A 77 10.79 -1.43 -7.14
CA ASN A 77 10.61 -1.08 -8.54
C ASN A 77 11.21 -2.16 -9.45
N LYS A 78 12.44 -2.60 -9.22
CA LYS A 78 13.07 -3.69 -9.97
C LYS A 78 12.30 -5.00 -9.88
N MET A 79 11.79 -5.31 -8.69
CA MET A 79 11.08 -6.56 -8.42
C MET A 79 9.71 -6.63 -9.10
N PHE A 80 9.00 -5.50 -9.20
CA PHE A 80 7.61 -5.45 -9.70
C PHE A 80 7.50 -5.04 -11.17
N ARG A 81 8.48 -4.29 -11.71
CA ARG A 81 8.41 -3.68 -13.03
C ARG A 81 8.17 -4.68 -14.15
N ASP A 82 8.90 -5.79 -14.14
CA ASP A 82 8.92 -6.77 -15.23
C ASP A 82 7.92 -7.92 -15.00
N ARG A 83 6.95 -7.73 -14.07
CA ARG A 83 5.95 -8.74 -13.74
C ARG A 83 4.55 -8.26 -14.12
N ASP A 84 3.83 -9.10 -14.83
CA ASP A 84 2.45 -8.80 -15.26
C ASP A 84 1.41 -9.19 -14.22
N ARG A 85 1.74 -10.16 -13.35
CA ARG A 85 0.82 -10.72 -12.36
C ARG A 85 1.53 -11.04 -11.06
N PHE A 86 1.10 -10.39 -9.99
CA PHE A 86 1.61 -10.69 -8.66
C PHE A 86 0.67 -10.15 -7.58
N VAL A 87 0.85 -10.68 -6.36
CA VAL A 87 0.33 -10.10 -5.13
C VAL A 87 1.49 -9.87 -4.17
N THR A 88 1.50 -8.72 -3.50
CA THR A 88 2.53 -8.39 -2.52
C THR A 88 1.91 -7.83 -1.24
N ASP A 89 2.56 -8.10 -0.12
CA ASP A 89 2.15 -7.62 1.21
C ASP A 89 2.65 -6.22 1.54
N ARG A 90 3.20 -5.51 0.56
CA ARG A 90 3.70 -4.14 0.70
C ARG A 90 3.41 -3.32 -0.55
N SER A 91 3.24 -2.02 -0.34
CA SER A 91 2.97 -1.06 -1.41
C SER A 91 3.90 0.15 -1.32
N TYR A 92 3.82 1.02 -2.31
CA TYR A 92 4.48 2.32 -2.26
C TYR A 92 3.77 3.30 -1.31
N LEU A 93 2.50 3.04 -0.97
CA LEU A 93 1.78 3.79 0.04
C LEU A 93 2.36 3.55 1.44
N ASP A 94 2.63 2.27 1.79
CA ASP A 94 3.35 1.97 3.05
C ASP A 94 4.67 2.70 3.09
N LEU A 95 5.43 2.64 2.00
CA LEU A 95 6.76 3.24 1.94
C LEU A 95 6.69 4.75 2.17
N ALA A 96 5.77 5.45 1.51
CA ALA A 96 5.56 6.88 1.69
C ALA A 96 5.14 7.23 3.12
N ALA A 97 4.21 6.47 3.72
CA ALA A 97 3.75 6.73 5.08
C ALA A 97 4.85 6.52 6.13
N TYR A 98 5.62 5.44 6.03
CA TYR A 98 6.75 5.19 6.92
C TYR A 98 7.90 6.18 6.71
N PHE A 99 8.16 6.59 5.47
CA PHE A 99 9.12 7.65 5.15
C PHE A 99 8.72 8.95 5.83
N TYR A 100 7.46 9.38 5.67
CA TYR A 100 6.96 10.59 6.34
C TYR A 100 7.15 10.52 7.85
N TYR A 101 6.73 9.41 8.47
CA TYR A 101 6.86 9.23 9.91
C TYR A 101 8.31 9.36 10.40
N LYS A 102 9.27 8.74 9.69
CA LYS A 102 10.68 8.75 10.07
C LYS A 102 11.38 10.07 9.76
N GLN A 103 11.04 10.69 8.65
CA GLN A 103 11.88 11.74 8.02
C GLN A 103 11.25 13.13 8.00
N ALA A 104 9.99 13.32 8.36
CA ALA A 104 9.29 14.61 8.23
C ALA A 104 10.01 15.80 8.89
N LYS A 105 10.81 15.56 9.93
CA LYS A 105 11.58 16.59 10.64
C LYS A 105 13.01 16.77 10.12
N ASN A 106 13.52 15.81 9.35
CA ASN A 106 14.96 15.70 9.02
C ASN A 106 15.25 15.97 7.55
N VAL A 107 14.22 15.93 6.69
CA VAL A 107 14.37 15.99 5.25
C VAL A 107 13.77 17.29 4.73
N PRO A 108 14.45 18.03 3.82
CA PRO A 108 13.91 19.21 3.18
C PRO A 108 12.58 18.90 2.48
N LYS A 109 11.68 19.91 2.46
CA LYS A 109 10.35 19.75 1.84
C LYS A 109 10.41 19.26 0.40
N CYS A 110 11.35 19.77 -0.41
CA CYS A 110 11.49 19.38 -1.81
C CYS A 110 11.88 17.89 -1.98
N GLU A 111 12.70 17.33 -1.10
CA GLU A 111 13.05 15.90 -1.13
C GLU A 111 11.89 15.04 -0.68
N MET A 112 11.12 15.50 0.32
CA MET A 112 9.89 14.86 0.76
C MET A 112 8.88 14.78 -0.41
N GLU A 113 8.62 15.90 -1.07
CA GLU A 113 7.72 15.97 -2.22
C GLU A 113 8.19 15.07 -3.36
N HIS A 114 9.48 15.09 -3.68
CA HIS A 114 10.05 14.22 -4.71
C HIS A 114 9.86 12.73 -4.39
N PHE A 115 10.10 12.32 -3.14
CA PHE A 115 9.90 10.95 -2.71
C PHE A 115 8.43 10.52 -2.83
N PHE A 116 7.49 11.38 -2.40
CA PHE A 116 6.06 11.13 -2.48
C PHE A 116 5.57 11.01 -3.91
N GLU A 117 5.96 11.93 -4.79
CA GLU A 117 5.58 11.89 -6.20
C GLU A 117 6.15 10.65 -6.91
N THR A 118 7.37 10.24 -6.55
CA THR A 118 7.95 9.02 -7.08
C THR A 118 7.18 7.78 -6.61
N CYS A 119 6.83 7.69 -5.33
CA CYS A 119 6.00 6.60 -4.80
C CYS A 119 4.63 6.55 -5.49
N LYS A 120 3.97 7.69 -5.69
CA LYS A 120 2.69 7.80 -6.42
C LYS A 120 2.81 7.31 -7.86
N MET A 121 3.82 7.77 -8.57
CA MET A 121 4.08 7.36 -9.94
C MET A 121 4.30 5.84 -10.05
N LEU A 122 5.13 5.28 -9.20
CA LEU A 122 5.40 3.83 -9.18
C LEU A 122 4.17 3.01 -8.80
N LEU A 123 3.35 3.49 -7.86
CA LEU A 123 2.08 2.86 -7.52
C LEU A 123 1.17 2.81 -8.74
N ASN A 124 0.99 3.92 -9.46
CA ASN A 124 0.16 3.99 -10.65
C ASN A 124 0.65 3.08 -11.79
N GLN A 125 1.95 2.94 -11.95
CA GLN A 125 2.54 2.12 -13.00
C GLN A 125 2.50 0.62 -12.70
N GLN A 126 2.59 0.26 -11.42
CA GLN A 126 2.84 -1.13 -11.01
C GLN A 126 1.74 -1.74 -10.16
N CYS A 127 0.64 -1.05 -9.94
CA CYS A 127 -0.48 -1.54 -9.15
C CYS A 127 -1.79 -1.37 -9.90
N THR A 128 -2.55 -2.44 -10.06
CA THR A 128 -3.91 -2.38 -10.60
C THR A 128 -4.96 -2.36 -9.49
N HIS A 129 -4.66 -3.01 -8.36
CA HIS A 129 -5.55 -3.11 -7.20
C HIS A 129 -4.77 -2.88 -5.92
N LEU A 130 -5.05 -1.78 -5.23
CA LEU A 130 -4.50 -1.46 -3.93
C LEU A 130 -5.52 -1.83 -2.84
N ILE A 131 -5.14 -2.67 -1.91
CA ILE A 131 -5.96 -3.08 -0.77
C ILE A 131 -5.35 -2.47 0.49
N LEU A 132 -5.98 -1.45 1.03
CA LEU A 132 -5.60 -0.84 2.30
C LEU A 132 -6.33 -1.52 3.44
N LEU A 133 -5.58 -2.18 4.31
CA LEU A 133 -6.07 -2.70 5.59
C LEU A 133 -5.90 -1.62 6.64
N ASP A 134 -6.97 -0.89 6.92
CA ASP A 134 -6.97 0.17 7.90
C ASP A 134 -6.97 -0.41 9.32
N PHE A 135 -6.22 0.23 10.23
CA PHE A 135 -6.18 -0.15 11.64
C PHE A 135 -7.32 0.53 12.38
N THR A 136 -8.28 -0.25 12.86
CA THR A 136 -9.42 0.26 13.61
C THR A 136 -9.35 -0.12 15.08
N THR A 137 -10.06 0.64 15.92
CA THR A 137 -10.20 0.34 17.35
C THR A 137 -10.87 -1.00 17.62
N ALA A 138 -11.67 -1.53 16.68
CA ALA A 138 -12.25 -2.87 16.78
C ALA A 138 -11.17 -3.95 16.77
N MET A 139 -10.10 -3.78 15.99
CA MET A 139 -8.98 -4.72 15.94
C MET A 139 -8.20 -4.81 17.25
N VAL A 140 -8.12 -3.71 18.01
CA VAL A 140 -7.46 -3.69 19.32
C VAL A 140 -8.09 -4.65 20.32
N LYS A 141 -9.41 -4.86 20.21
CA LYS A 141 -10.16 -5.72 21.14
C LYS A 141 -10.12 -7.20 20.76
N GLU A 142 -9.97 -7.50 19.46
CA GLU A 142 -10.07 -8.87 18.95
C GLU A 142 -8.70 -9.52 18.71
N TRP A 143 -7.65 -8.73 18.54
CA TRP A 143 -6.35 -9.24 18.17
C TRP A 143 -5.36 -9.14 19.32
N VAL A 144 -5.06 -10.29 19.92
CA VAL A 144 -3.84 -10.47 20.70
C VAL A 144 -2.71 -10.54 19.68
N MET A 145 -1.97 -9.45 19.52
CA MET A 145 -0.80 -9.46 18.65
C MET A 145 0.26 -10.36 19.26
N GLU A 146 0.71 -11.36 18.50
CA GLU A 146 1.87 -12.14 18.87
C GLU A 146 3.07 -11.20 18.99
N ASP A 147 3.57 -11.05 20.22
CA ASP A 147 4.81 -10.35 20.48
C ASP A 147 5.97 -11.21 20.00
N ASN A 148 6.50 -10.86 18.83
CA ASN A 148 7.72 -11.49 18.31
C ASN A 148 8.97 -10.62 18.52
N GLY A 149 8.91 -9.61 19.40
CA GLY A 149 10.01 -8.69 19.72
C GLY A 149 10.44 -7.76 18.55
N LYS A 150 9.89 -7.96 17.37
CA LYS A 150 10.23 -7.21 16.15
C LYS A 150 9.20 -6.16 15.77
N ARG A 151 8.03 -6.17 16.41
CA ARG A 151 6.93 -5.25 16.11
C ARG A 151 6.84 -4.17 17.18
N ILE A 152 6.42 -3.00 16.78
CA ILE A 152 5.97 -2.01 17.75
C ILE A 152 4.62 -2.51 18.25
N ASP A 153 4.59 -3.05 19.45
CA ASP A 153 3.36 -3.34 20.18
C ASP A 153 2.81 -2.04 20.75
N ASN A 154 2.38 -1.15 19.86
CA ASN A 154 1.81 0.13 20.21
C ASN A 154 0.67 0.46 19.26
N ASN A 155 -0.54 0.26 19.75
CA ASN A 155 -1.77 0.58 19.01
C ASN A 155 -1.82 2.02 18.51
N TYR A 156 -1.24 2.96 19.28
CA TYR A 156 -1.15 4.37 18.88
C TYR A 156 -0.28 4.54 17.64
N PHE A 157 0.85 3.84 17.56
CA PHE A 157 1.72 3.88 16.38
C PHE A 157 1.01 3.33 15.15
N GLN A 158 0.30 2.22 15.28
CA GLN A 158 -0.45 1.62 14.18
C GLN A 158 -1.56 2.54 13.69
N PHE A 159 -2.29 3.16 14.62
CA PHE A 159 -3.30 4.16 14.29
C PHE A 159 -2.69 5.38 13.59
N LEU A 160 -1.54 5.86 14.06
CA LEU A 160 -0.84 6.99 13.44
C LEU A 160 -0.42 6.65 12.00
N ILE A 161 0.19 5.49 11.78
CA ILE A 161 0.61 5.06 10.43
C ILE A 161 -0.62 4.90 9.50
N SER A 162 -1.71 4.30 9.98
CA SER A 162 -2.97 4.22 9.22
C SER A 162 -3.49 5.60 8.83
N SER A 163 -3.52 6.54 9.78
CA SER A 163 -3.96 7.92 9.52
C SER A 163 -3.07 8.64 8.51
N ILE A 164 -1.75 8.40 8.54
CA ILE A 164 -0.83 8.94 7.53
C ILE A 164 -1.15 8.35 6.15
N MET A 165 -1.38 7.03 6.06
CA MET A 165 -1.73 6.39 4.79
C MET A 165 -3.03 6.93 4.19
N ASP A 166 -4.06 7.12 5.00
CA ASP A 166 -5.33 7.72 4.56
C ASP A 166 -5.12 9.14 4.02
N ASN A 167 -4.32 9.95 4.73
CA ASN A 167 -4.00 11.31 4.27
C ASN A 167 -3.18 11.29 2.97
N VAL A 168 -2.19 10.41 2.83
CA VAL A 168 -1.39 10.26 1.61
C VAL A 168 -2.26 9.83 0.44
N LEU A 169 -3.17 8.86 0.61
CA LEU A 169 -4.12 8.46 -0.42
C LEU A 169 -4.98 9.63 -0.89
N ASN A 170 -5.51 10.41 0.05
CA ASN A 170 -6.31 11.59 -0.26
C ASN A 170 -5.50 12.64 -1.04
N LEU A 171 -4.27 12.93 -0.61
CA LEU A 171 -3.35 13.84 -1.32
C LEU A 171 -3.01 13.35 -2.72
N TRP A 172 -2.93 12.05 -2.92
CA TRP A 172 -2.66 11.45 -4.23
C TRP A 172 -3.90 11.38 -5.13
N GLY A 173 -5.08 11.71 -4.61
CA GLY A 173 -6.34 11.63 -5.34
C GLY A 173 -6.89 10.21 -5.50
N PHE A 174 -6.34 9.23 -4.77
CA PHE A 174 -6.91 7.91 -4.66
C PHE A 174 -8.03 7.93 -3.63
N LEU A 175 -9.25 8.06 -4.11
CA LEU A 175 -10.42 8.00 -3.23
C LEU A 175 -10.92 6.55 -3.17
N PRO A 176 -11.27 6.03 -1.98
CA PRO A 176 -11.86 4.69 -1.86
C PRO A 176 -13.11 4.57 -2.73
N THR A 177 -13.26 3.43 -3.39
CA THR A 177 -14.30 3.20 -4.42
C THR A 177 -15.72 3.11 -3.89
N LYS A 178 -15.99 3.25 -2.58
CA LYS A 178 -17.35 3.21 -2.03
C LYS A 178 -17.90 4.58 -1.65
N GLU A 179 -18.95 4.94 -2.35
CA GLU A 179 -20.09 5.85 -2.12
C GLU A 179 -19.92 7.37 -2.27
N ILE A 180 -18.91 8.02 -1.76
CA ILE A 180 -18.82 9.50 -1.87
C ILE A 180 -17.85 9.91 -2.98
N SER A 181 -16.86 9.10 -3.24
CA SER A 181 -15.78 9.43 -4.17
C SER A 181 -16.14 9.31 -5.64
N SER A 182 -17.01 8.38 -6.01
CA SER A 182 -17.41 8.21 -7.43
C SER A 182 -18.14 9.43 -7.98
N ILE A 183 -18.96 10.08 -7.16
CA ILE A 183 -19.69 11.29 -7.57
C ILE A 183 -18.72 12.45 -7.73
N TYR A 184 -17.85 12.72 -6.77
CA TYR A 184 -16.86 13.79 -6.86
C TYR A 184 -15.81 13.51 -7.94
N LYS A 185 -15.33 12.27 -8.06
CA LYS A 185 -14.39 11.87 -9.11
C LYS A 185 -15.00 12.04 -10.50
N ASN A 186 -16.27 11.67 -10.69
CA ASN A 186 -16.98 11.84 -11.95
C ASN A 186 -17.28 13.31 -12.24
N LEU A 187 -17.69 14.10 -11.24
CA LEU A 187 -17.90 15.54 -11.40
C LEU A 187 -16.61 16.24 -11.81
N PHE A 188 -15.49 15.96 -11.13
CA PHE A 188 -14.20 16.58 -11.43
C PHE A 188 -13.63 16.07 -12.77
N LYS A 189 -13.81 14.79 -13.08
CA LYS A 189 -13.46 14.23 -14.39
C LYS A 189 -14.23 14.92 -15.50
N ASN A 190 -15.54 15.11 -15.34
CA ASN A 190 -16.37 15.79 -16.32
C ASN A 190 -15.98 17.26 -16.49
N GLN A 191 -15.68 17.97 -15.40
CA GLN A 191 -15.14 19.33 -15.46
C GLN A 191 -13.83 19.40 -16.24
N LEU A 192 -12.88 18.48 -15.99
CA LEU A 192 -11.61 18.43 -16.72
C LEU A 192 -11.82 18.17 -18.21
N LEU A 193 -12.76 17.30 -18.58
CA LEU A 193 -13.15 17.07 -19.98
C LEU A 193 -13.76 18.32 -20.62
N GLU A 194 -14.62 19.03 -19.90
CA GLU A 194 -15.21 20.31 -20.34
C GLU A 194 -14.14 21.40 -20.55
N TYR A 195 -13.05 21.38 -19.75
CA TYR A 195 -11.90 22.26 -19.94
C TYR A 195 -10.88 21.75 -21.00
N GLY A 196 -11.24 20.70 -21.75
CA GLY A 196 -10.44 20.21 -22.88
C GLY A 196 -9.31 19.25 -22.51
N ALA A 197 -9.29 18.72 -21.25
CA ALA A 197 -8.34 17.68 -20.90
C ALA A 197 -8.64 16.38 -21.66
N THR A 198 -7.60 15.72 -22.18
CA THR A 198 -7.76 14.41 -22.81
C THR A 198 -7.91 13.31 -21.78
N GLU A 199 -8.50 12.17 -22.17
CA GLU A 199 -8.58 10.99 -21.28
C GLU A 199 -7.22 10.54 -20.77
N GLY A 200 -6.16 10.66 -21.59
CA GLY A 200 -4.78 10.36 -21.17
C GLY A 200 -4.28 11.24 -20.03
N VAL A 201 -4.61 12.54 -20.07
CA VAL A 201 -4.30 13.49 -18.98
C VAL A 201 -5.09 13.13 -17.72
N ILE A 202 -6.35 12.80 -17.85
CA ILE A 202 -7.21 12.41 -16.73
C ILE A 202 -6.68 11.11 -16.09
N LYS A 203 -6.31 10.11 -16.89
CA LYS A 203 -5.67 8.88 -16.41
C LYS A 203 -4.35 9.14 -15.69
N SER A 204 -3.54 10.09 -16.15
CA SER A 204 -2.28 10.46 -15.49
C SER A 204 -2.49 11.14 -14.13
N ILE A 205 -3.58 11.88 -13.97
CA ILE A 205 -3.94 12.58 -12.71
C ILE A 205 -4.50 11.61 -11.68
N TYR A 206 -5.44 10.73 -12.08
CA TYR A 206 -6.18 9.87 -11.14
C TYR A 206 -5.64 8.45 -11.05
N GLY A 207 -4.78 8.02 -12.00
CA GLY A 207 -4.32 6.64 -12.13
C GLY A 207 -5.44 5.67 -12.52
N GLU A 208 -5.06 4.46 -12.89
CA GLU A 208 -5.99 3.35 -13.16
C GLU A 208 -6.10 2.39 -11.95
N THR A 209 -5.34 2.64 -10.89
CA THR A 209 -5.32 1.79 -9.70
C THR A 209 -6.65 1.86 -8.98
N LYS A 210 -7.33 0.72 -8.90
CA LYS A 210 -8.52 0.57 -8.05
C LYS A 210 -8.08 0.50 -6.58
N VAL A 211 -8.84 1.11 -5.67
CA VAL A 211 -8.52 1.13 -4.24
C VAL A 211 -9.67 0.59 -3.41
N LEU A 212 -9.39 -0.39 -2.56
CA LEU A 212 -10.28 -0.92 -1.53
C LEU A 212 -9.72 -0.61 -0.14
N CYS A 213 -10.47 0.12 0.68
CA CYS A 213 -10.14 0.31 2.09
C CYS A 213 -11.00 -0.62 2.95
N ILE A 214 -10.36 -1.46 3.77
CA ILE A 214 -11.03 -2.43 4.63
C ILE A 214 -10.81 -2.02 6.09
N ARG A 215 -11.93 -1.72 6.78
CA ARG A 215 -11.98 -1.36 8.21
C ARG A 215 -12.56 -2.48 9.07
N GLU A 216 -12.64 -3.66 8.53
CA GLU A 216 -13.22 -4.84 9.17
C GLU A 216 -12.15 -5.60 9.97
N ALA A 217 -12.48 -6.10 11.15
CA ALA A 217 -11.59 -6.90 11.98
C ALA A 217 -11.66 -8.39 11.60
N ASN A 218 -12.85 -8.89 11.27
CA ASN A 218 -13.07 -10.29 10.95
C ASN A 218 -12.39 -10.72 9.66
N LEU A 219 -11.57 -11.76 9.75
CA LEU A 219 -10.74 -12.23 8.63
C LEU A 219 -11.57 -12.76 7.46
N ASP A 220 -12.66 -13.49 7.73
CA ASP A 220 -13.49 -14.08 6.67
C ASP A 220 -14.29 -13.00 5.92
N ILE A 221 -14.75 -11.96 6.64
CA ILE A 221 -15.39 -10.81 6.01
C ILE A 221 -14.38 -10.07 5.13
N ARG A 222 -13.14 -9.87 5.61
CA ARG A 222 -12.06 -9.27 4.80
C ARG A 222 -11.80 -10.05 3.51
N LYS A 223 -11.70 -11.38 3.60
CA LYS A 223 -11.51 -12.26 2.45
C LYS A 223 -12.63 -12.08 1.43
N LYS A 224 -13.88 -12.06 1.89
CA LYS A 224 -15.04 -11.84 1.03
C LYS A 224 -14.97 -10.47 0.33
N LEU A 225 -14.70 -9.40 1.06
CA LEU A 225 -14.57 -8.05 0.49
C LEU A 225 -13.47 -7.97 -0.56
N ILE A 226 -12.34 -8.65 -0.35
CA ILE A 226 -11.24 -8.71 -1.31
C ILE A 226 -11.66 -9.45 -2.57
N ILE A 227 -12.31 -10.61 -2.43
CA ILE A 227 -12.79 -11.40 -3.58
C ILE A 227 -13.78 -10.58 -4.41
N ASP A 228 -14.79 -10.00 -3.77
CA ASP A 228 -15.80 -9.18 -4.45
C ASP A 228 -15.14 -8.02 -5.22
N PHE A 229 -14.16 -7.34 -4.62
CA PHE A 229 -13.42 -6.25 -5.25
C PHE A 229 -12.54 -6.68 -6.43
N LEU A 230 -11.96 -7.86 -6.38
CA LEU A 230 -11.07 -8.35 -7.45
C LEU A 230 -11.84 -8.90 -8.66
N HIS A 231 -13.14 -9.17 -8.50
CA HIS A 231 -14.06 -9.58 -9.57
C HIS A 231 -14.80 -8.41 -10.23
N GLU A 232 -14.73 -7.19 -9.67
CA GLU A 232 -15.24 -5.96 -10.29
C GLU A 232 -14.29 -5.42 -11.38
#